data_e49be22782654166eed2de3d59232cbd
#
_entry.id   e49be22782654166eed2de3d59232cbd
#
_cell.length_a   1.000
_cell.length_b   1.000
_cell.length_c   1.000
_cell.angle_alpha   90.00
_cell.angle_beta   90.00
_cell.angle_gamma   90.00
#
_symmetry.space_group_name_H-M   'P 1'
#
loop_
_entity.id
_entity.type
_entity.pdbx_description
1 polymer ?
#
loop_
_entity_poly.entity_id
_entity_poly.type
_entity_poly.pdbx_seq_one_letter_code
_entity_poly.pdbx_strand_id
1 'polypeptide(L)'
;MRVLLAGGGTAGHINPALAIAGFIKQKKPDTEFLFVGNKGGMEETLVPQAGYNMKFIVISGFNRKLSPKGLVDNVKTVKRTITSSIDAKKIIKEFKPDICIGTGGYVSGPVIRAAAKLGVKTVIHEQNAYPGITNKMLAKEVDKVMLAVPDAKKHFDKKADFAVTGNPVRSKILTANREEARAKLGVDERPVVLSFGGSLGARKINEGVADLIARSGIDGRYQHIHAYGKYGKWFPDLLKEKGCELEKADNLDIREFINDMDVCMAAADLVICRAGAITLSEIQALGKPAILIPSPNVAENHQYHNAMALVNAGAADIIEEKDLTGRLLMQKADNMLSNPEKLAEYAKNARKTAITDANERIYSVIKGVLGLV
;
A
#
# COMPACT_ATOMS: atom_id res chain seq x y z
N MET A 1 18.51 -7.20 20.12
CA MET A 1 17.03 -7.25 20.12
C MET A 1 16.56 -8.27 19.10
N ARG A 2 15.52 -9.04 19.41
CA ARG A 2 14.95 -10.06 18.52
C ARG A 2 13.52 -9.67 18.15
N VAL A 3 13.29 -9.45 16.89
CA VAL A 3 11.99 -8.96 16.39
C VAL A 3 11.38 -9.99 15.44
N LEU A 4 10.16 -10.44 15.75
CA LEU A 4 9.40 -11.31 14.89
C LEU A 4 8.31 -10.49 14.18
N LEU A 5 8.26 -10.56 12.85
CA LEU A 5 7.25 -9.88 12.05
C LEU A 5 6.31 -10.89 11.38
N ALA A 6 5.03 -10.59 11.36
CA ALA A 6 4.00 -11.39 10.72
C ALA A 6 3.10 -10.52 9.85
N GLY A 7 3.15 -10.76 8.56
CA GLY A 7 2.33 -10.05 7.58
C GLY A 7 2.42 -10.74 6.22
N GLY A 8 1.32 -10.84 5.50
CA GLY A 8 1.34 -11.57 4.25
C GLY A 8 0.07 -11.48 3.42
N GLY A 9 0.06 -12.25 2.34
CA GLY A 9 -1.03 -12.36 1.40
C GLY A 9 -1.09 -11.25 0.35
N THR A 10 -0.64 -10.03 0.66
CA THR A 10 -0.58 -8.91 -0.28
C THR A 10 0.64 -8.03 0.00
N ALA A 11 1.13 -7.34 -1.02
CA ALA A 11 2.22 -6.35 -0.87
C ALA A 11 1.87 -5.24 0.14
N GLY A 12 0.58 -4.91 0.29
CA GLY A 12 0.08 -3.93 1.25
C GLY A 12 0.34 -4.30 2.72
N HIS A 13 0.52 -5.59 3.05
CA HIS A 13 0.89 -6.06 4.38
C HIS A 13 2.39 -6.37 4.50
N ILE A 14 3.01 -6.83 3.40
CA ILE A 14 4.42 -7.23 3.39
C ILE A 14 5.34 -6.00 3.42
N ASN A 15 5.09 -5.02 2.56
CA ASN A 15 5.94 -3.83 2.46
C ASN A 15 6.03 -3.01 3.75
N PRO A 16 4.94 -2.78 4.52
CA PRO A 16 5.04 -2.16 5.84
C PRO A 16 5.92 -2.95 6.81
N ALA A 17 5.82 -4.28 6.82
CA ALA A 17 6.67 -5.12 7.66
C ALA A 17 8.16 -4.98 7.30
N LEU A 18 8.47 -4.99 6.00
CA LEU A 18 9.82 -4.80 5.50
C LEU A 18 10.36 -3.40 5.82
N ALA A 19 9.53 -2.35 5.68
CA ALA A 19 9.91 -0.98 6.00
C ALA A 19 10.20 -0.80 7.49
N ILE A 20 9.35 -1.36 8.36
CA ILE A 20 9.55 -1.35 9.82
C ILE A 20 10.83 -2.09 10.18
N ALA A 21 11.07 -3.28 9.63
CA ALA A 21 12.29 -4.05 9.89
C ALA A 21 13.54 -3.29 9.42
N GLY A 22 13.51 -2.70 8.23
CA GLY A 22 14.60 -1.91 7.66
C GLY A 22 14.94 -0.70 8.54
N PHE A 23 13.93 0.02 9.01
CA PHE A 23 14.13 1.16 9.90
C PHE A 23 14.70 0.77 11.27
N ILE A 24 14.17 -0.31 11.89
CA ILE A 24 14.72 -0.85 13.13
C ILE A 24 16.17 -1.26 12.94
N LYS A 25 16.51 -1.94 11.82
CA LYS A 25 17.89 -2.35 11.51
C LYS A 25 18.83 -1.16 11.37
N GLN A 26 18.36 -0.06 10.78
CA GLN A 26 19.14 1.17 10.67
C GLN A 26 19.43 1.80 12.05
N LYS A 27 18.44 1.83 12.96
CA LYS A 27 18.59 2.37 14.32
C LYS A 27 19.34 1.44 15.27
N LYS A 28 19.23 0.12 15.07
CA LYS A 28 19.83 -0.91 15.92
C LYS A 28 20.34 -2.08 15.06
N PRO A 29 21.56 -1.95 14.48
CA PRO A 29 22.13 -2.91 13.51
C PRO A 29 22.20 -4.36 14.01
N ASP A 30 22.40 -4.58 15.31
CA ASP A 30 22.51 -5.89 15.95
C ASP A 30 21.14 -6.56 16.22
N THR A 31 20.07 -6.06 15.61
CA THR A 31 18.74 -6.65 15.75
C THR A 31 18.62 -7.90 14.88
N GLU A 32 18.21 -9.01 15.48
CA GLU A 32 17.85 -10.23 14.77
C GLU A 32 16.39 -10.17 14.35
N PHE A 33 16.12 -10.49 13.08
CA PHE A 33 14.78 -10.50 12.51
C PHE A 33 14.38 -11.90 12.06
N LEU A 34 13.13 -12.25 12.35
CA LEU A 34 12.46 -13.42 11.77
C LEU A 34 11.10 -13.02 11.24
N PHE A 35 10.85 -13.31 9.97
CA PHE A 35 9.53 -13.16 9.38
C PHE A 35 8.75 -14.47 9.45
N VAL A 36 7.45 -14.38 9.69
CA VAL A 36 6.54 -15.50 9.58
C VAL A 36 5.48 -15.19 8.52
N GLY A 37 5.40 -16.05 7.51
CA GLY A 37 4.51 -15.92 6.39
C GLY A 37 3.73 -17.20 6.09
N ASN A 38 2.89 -17.14 5.06
CA ASN A 38 2.17 -18.30 4.54
C ASN A 38 2.96 -18.95 3.42
N LYS A 39 3.05 -20.28 3.43
CA LYS A 39 3.68 -21.02 2.33
C LYS A 39 2.89 -20.81 1.04
N GLY A 40 3.58 -20.50 -0.05
CA GLY A 40 3.00 -20.14 -1.36
C GLY A 40 2.47 -18.71 -1.45
N GLY A 41 2.67 -17.88 -0.43
CA GLY A 41 2.32 -16.46 -0.45
C GLY A 41 3.37 -15.58 -1.13
N MET A 42 3.01 -14.33 -1.46
CA MET A 42 3.95 -13.36 -2.06
C MET A 42 5.17 -13.09 -1.14
N GLU A 43 4.96 -13.20 0.16
CA GLU A 43 6.00 -13.02 1.18
C GLU A 43 7.14 -14.03 1.05
N GLU A 44 6.88 -15.23 0.52
CA GLU A 44 7.90 -16.27 0.27
C GLU A 44 9.00 -15.80 -0.71
N THR A 45 8.66 -14.85 -1.57
CA THR A 45 9.60 -14.23 -2.51
C THR A 45 10.13 -12.89 -1.99
N LEU A 46 9.24 -12.01 -1.54
CA LEU A 46 9.62 -10.62 -1.22
C LEU A 46 10.49 -10.49 0.04
N VAL A 47 10.25 -11.32 1.05
CA VAL A 47 11.00 -11.24 2.32
C VAL A 47 12.45 -11.70 2.15
N PRO A 48 12.76 -12.86 1.51
CA PRO A 48 14.12 -13.26 1.23
C PRO A 48 14.86 -12.32 0.28
N GLN A 49 14.18 -11.76 -0.74
CA GLN A 49 14.77 -10.75 -1.62
C GLN A 49 15.20 -9.49 -0.87
N ALA A 50 14.52 -9.14 0.23
CA ALA A 50 14.90 -8.06 1.13
C ALA A 50 16.01 -8.44 2.14
N GLY A 51 16.51 -9.68 2.11
CA GLY A 51 17.62 -10.16 2.93
C GLY A 51 17.22 -10.58 4.35
N TYR A 52 15.94 -10.97 4.57
CA TYR A 52 15.46 -11.43 5.87
C TYR A 52 15.18 -12.92 5.91
N ASN A 53 15.44 -13.54 7.07
CA ASN A 53 15.09 -14.94 7.34
C ASN A 53 13.59 -15.11 7.53
N MET A 54 13.07 -16.28 7.11
CA MET A 54 11.66 -16.55 7.11
C MET A 54 11.32 -17.97 7.60
N LYS A 55 10.22 -18.09 8.32
CA LYS A 55 9.55 -19.37 8.66
C LYS A 55 8.11 -19.33 8.11
N PHE A 56 7.54 -20.50 7.91
CA PHE A 56 6.21 -20.61 7.30
C PHE A 56 5.22 -21.31 8.24
N ILE A 57 3.98 -20.83 8.21
CA ILE A 57 2.81 -21.52 8.70
C ILE A 57 1.86 -21.78 7.54
N VAL A 58 0.96 -22.74 7.66
CA VAL A 58 -0.04 -23.02 6.63
C VAL A 58 -1.38 -22.49 7.11
N ILE A 59 -1.83 -21.41 6.49
CA ILE A 59 -3.13 -20.82 6.78
C ILE A 59 -3.86 -20.44 5.49
N SER A 60 -5.18 -20.42 5.52
CA SER A 60 -6.03 -19.95 4.43
C SER A 60 -7.11 -19.01 4.96
N GLY A 61 -7.58 -18.09 4.10
CA GLY A 61 -8.75 -17.29 4.42
C GLY A 61 -10.03 -18.09 4.35
N PHE A 62 -11.06 -17.62 5.05
CA PHE A 62 -12.41 -18.19 4.94
C PHE A 62 -13.01 -17.91 3.58
N ASN A 63 -13.61 -18.93 2.96
CA ASN A 63 -14.37 -18.78 1.73
C ASN A 63 -15.70 -18.08 2.04
N ARG A 64 -15.94 -16.93 1.43
CA ARG A 64 -17.15 -16.12 1.63
C ARG A 64 -18.36 -16.61 0.82
N LYS A 65 -18.14 -17.54 -0.14
CA LYS A 65 -19.23 -18.10 -0.94
C LYS A 65 -19.98 -19.17 -0.14
N LEU A 66 -21.28 -18.98 0.04
CA LEU A 66 -22.20 -19.97 0.62
C LEU A 66 -22.47 -21.05 -0.43
N SER A 67 -21.53 -21.98 -0.58
CA SER A 67 -21.66 -23.16 -1.44
C SER A 67 -21.21 -24.41 -0.67
N PRO A 68 -21.69 -25.63 -1.02
CA PRO A 68 -21.23 -26.87 -0.37
C PRO A 68 -19.70 -27.02 -0.37
N LYS A 69 -19.05 -26.63 -1.47
CA LYS A 69 -17.59 -26.59 -1.58
C LYS A 69 -16.97 -25.56 -0.64
N GLY A 70 -17.59 -24.37 -0.51
CA GLY A 70 -17.17 -23.32 0.42
C GLY A 70 -17.25 -23.76 1.88
N LEU A 71 -18.27 -24.55 2.26
CA LEU A 71 -18.40 -25.12 3.61
C LEU A 71 -17.27 -26.10 3.92
N VAL A 72 -16.96 -27.02 3.00
CA VAL A 72 -15.84 -27.98 3.14
C VAL A 72 -14.48 -27.23 3.25
N ASP A 73 -14.29 -26.19 2.43
CA ASP A 73 -13.08 -25.36 2.49
C ASP A 73 -12.98 -24.62 3.83
N ASN A 74 -14.10 -24.14 4.38
CA ASN A 74 -14.13 -23.47 5.68
C ASN A 74 -13.81 -24.44 6.84
N VAL A 75 -14.24 -25.69 6.80
CA VAL A 75 -13.83 -26.72 7.78
C VAL A 75 -12.32 -26.96 7.73
N LYS A 76 -11.73 -27.06 6.53
CA LYS A 76 -10.27 -27.13 6.35
C LYS A 76 -9.56 -25.89 6.89
N THR A 77 -10.16 -24.70 6.70
CA THR A 77 -9.63 -23.44 7.20
C THR A 77 -9.63 -23.41 8.74
N VAL A 78 -10.67 -23.89 9.41
CA VAL A 78 -10.68 -24.03 10.88
C VAL A 78 -9.55 -24.93 11.36
N LYS A 79 -9.39 -26.12 10.75
CA LYS A 79 -8.28 -27.04 11.09
C LYS A 79 -6.92 -26.36 10.88
N ARG A 80 -6.73 -25.67 9.76
CA ARG A 80 -5.49 -24.91 9.47
C ARG A 80 -5.24 -23.79 10.48
N THR A 81 -6.28 -23.12 10.96
CA THR A 81 -6.16 -22.07 11.97
C THR A 81 -5.67 -22.65 13.31
N ILE A 82 -6.10 -23.84 13.68
CA ILE A 82 -5.61 -24.53 14.90
C ILE A 82 -4.16 -24.95 14.73
N THR A 83 -3.82 -25.64 13.62
CA THR A 83 -2.44 -26.09 13.36
C THR A 83 -1.49 -24.92 13.21
N SER A 84 -1.86 -23.84 12.51
CA SER A 84 -1.04 -22.65 12.39
C SER A 84 -0.75 -21.97 13.73
N SER A 85 -1.68 -22.05 14.69
CA SER A 85 -1.46 -21.53 16.05
C SER A 85 -0.43 -22.37 16.83
N ILE A 86 -0.39 -23.69 16.60
CA ILE A 86 0.61 -24.59 17.20
C ILE A 86 1.99 -24.32 16.58
N ASP A 87 2.06 -24.22 15.25
CA ASP A 87 3.30 -23.92 14.54
C ASP A 87 3.85 -22.54 14.93
N ALA A 88 2.98 -21.52 15.02
CA ALA A 88 3.35 -20.21 15.50
C ALA A 88 3.96 -20.23 16.91
N LYS A 89 3.34 -20.97 17.85
CA LYS A 89 3.88 -21.14 19.22
C LYS A 89 5.26 -21.79 19.21
N LYS A 90 5.48 -22.80 18.36
CA LYS A 90 6.78 -23.47 18.22
C LYS A 90 7.85 -22.48 17.71
N ILE A 91 7.54 -21.75 16.64
CA ILE A 91 8.44 -20.74 16.07
C ILE A 91 8.80 -19.66 17.11
N ILE A 92 7.81 -19.15 17.85
CA ILE A 92 8.01 -18.12 18.88
C ILE A 92 8.89 -18.65 20.02
N LYS A 93 8.66 -19.88 20.48
CA LYS A 93 9.47 -20.51 21.55
C LYS A 93 10.92 -20.77 21.12
N GLU A 94 11.14 -21.14 19.85
CA GLU A 94 12.48 -21.34 19.27
C GLU A 94 13.21 -20.02 19.09
N PHE A 95 12.56 -19.03 18.50
CA PHE A 95 13.17 -17.73 18.20
C PHE A 95 13.29 -16.83 19.43
N LYS A 96 12.40 -16.95 20.43
CA LYS A 96 12.35 -16.13 21.66
C LYS A 96 12.42 -14.62 21.37
N PRO A 97 11.42 -14.08 20.62
CA PRO A 97 11.42 -12.66 20.28
C PRO A 97 11.18 -11.79 21.52
N ASP A 98 11.80 -10.61 21.55
CA ASP A 98 11.48 -9.55 22.52
C ASP A 98 10.13 -8.91 22.20
N ILE A 99 9.80 -8.83 20.91
CA ILE A 99 8.54 -8.27 20.41
C ILE A 99 8.09 -8.97 19.13
N CYS A 100 6.75 -9.10 18.98
CA CYS A 100 6.11 -9.55 17.75
C CYS A 100 5.28 -8.42 17.15
N ILE A 101 5.47 -8.17 15.84
CA ILE A 101 4.84 -7.08 15.08
C ILE A 101 3.95 -7.69 14.00
N GLY A 102 2.65 -7.41 14.04
CA GLY A 102 1.69 -7.81 13.02
C GLY A 102 1.36 -6.66 12.08
N THR A 103 1.44 -6.88 10.76
CA THR A 103 1.08 -5.88 9.75
C THR A 103 -0.18 -6.24 8.96
N GLY A 104 -0.85 -7.32 9.35
CA GLY A 104 -2.10 -7.75 8.73
C GLY A 104 -1.98 -8.99 7.83
N GLY A 105 -3.08 -9.32 7.19
CA GLY A 105 -3.24 -10.58 6.46
C GLY A 105 -3.58 -11.76 7.38
N TYR A 106 -3.93 -12.90 6.80
CA TYR A 106 -4.38 -14.08 7.56
C TYR A 106 -3.29 -14.65 8.47
N VAL A 107 -2.02 -14.53 8.06
CA VAL A 107 -0.87 -15.07 8.81
C VAL A 107 -0.62 -14.30 10.11
N SER A 108 -0.89 -13.01 10.15
CA SER A 108 -0.71 -12.17 11.34
C SER A 108 -1.57 -12.65 12.52
N GLY A 109 -2.80 -13.10 12.25
CA GLY A 109 -3.76 -13.53 13.29
C GLY A 109 -3.22 -14.58 14.25
N PRO A 110 -2.91 -15.80 13.80
CA PRO A 110 -2.42 -16.87 14.67
C PRO A 110 -1.05 -16.56 15.31
N VAL A 111 -0.17 -15.85 14.60
CA VAL A 111 1.18 -15.54 15.10
C VAL A 111 1.11 -14.54 16.26
N ILE A 112 0.44 -13.41 16.06
CA ILE A 112 0.34 -12.35 17.08
C ILE A 112 -0.47 -12.82 18.29
N ARG A 113 -1.57 -13.55 18.05
CA ARG A 113 -2.35 -14.18 19.15
C ARG A 113 -1.53 -15.18 19.95
N ALA A 114 -0.70 -15.99 19.28
CA ALA A 114 0.17 -16.94 19.96
C ALA A 114 1.23 -16.22 20.79
N ALA A 115 1.81 -15.13 20.29
CA ALA A 115 2.77 -14.29 20.99
C ALA A 115 2.15 -13.67 22.26
N ALA A 116 0.99 -13.03 22.12
CA ALA A 116 0.27 -12.44 23.26
C ALA A 116 -0.04 -13.49 24.35
N LYS A 117 -0.50 -14.69 23.97
CA LYS A 117 -0.75 -15.80 24.92
C LYS A 117 0.51 -16.35 25.58
N LEU A 118 1.68 -16.17 24.99
CA LEU A 118 2.97 -16.56 25.56
C LEU A 118 3.61 -15.42 26.40
N GLY A 119 2.93 -14.28 26.54
CA GLY A 119 3.43 -13.13 27.29
C GLY A 119 4.52 -12.34 26.57
N VAL A 120 4.72 -12.57 25.27
CA VAL A 120 5.64 -11.80 24.44
C VAL A 120 4.98 -10.46 24.10
N LYS A 121 5.75 -9.38 24.15
CA LYS A 121 5.25 -8.04 23.74
C LYS A 121 4.75 -8.05 22.30
N THR A 122 3.60 -7.42 22.06
CA THR A 122 2.92 -7.46 20.77
C THR A 122 2.40 -6.10 20.34
N VAL A 123 2.64 -5.76 19.07
CA VAL A 123 2.02 -4.61 18.42
C VAL A 123 1.45 -5.01 17.05
N ILE A 124 0.41 -4.33 16.63
CA ILE A 124 -0.11 -4.44 15.27
C ILE A 124 -0.11 -3.08 14.60
N HIS A 125 0.08 -3.09 13.29
CA HIS A 125 0.00 -1.89 12.46
C HIS A 125 -1.15 -2.03 11.46
N GLU A 126 -2.06 -1.04 11.45
CA GLU A 126 -3.14 -0.95 10.49
C GLU A 126 -2.87 0.17 9.49
N GLN A 127 -2.81 -0.18 8.23
CA GLN A 127 -2.43 0.71 7.14
C GLN A 127 -3.61 1.50 6.59
N ASN A 128 -4.83 0.97 6.72
CA ASN A 128 -6.03 1.46 6.04
C ASN A 128 -6.90 2.33 6.96
N ALA A 129 -7.69 3.21 6.35
CA ALA A 129 -8.72 3.98 7.05
C ALA A 129 -9.85 3.07 7.58
N TYR A 130 -10.09 1.93 6.92
CA TYR A 130 -11.00 0.89 7.41
C TYR A 130 -10.21 -0.38 7.72
N PRO A 131 -10.13 -0.80 9.00
CA PRO A 131 -9.24 -1.87 9.40
C PRO A 131 -9.69 -3.25 8.94
N GLY A 132 -8.68 -4.09 8.64
CA GLY A 132 -8.89 -5.48 8.32
C GLY A 132 -9.43 -6.30 9.50
N ILE A 133 -10.20 -7.36 9.21
CA ILE A 133 -10.82 -8.23 10.21
C ILE A 133 -9.78 -8.79 11.20
N THR A 134 -8.63 -9.21 10.71
CA THR A 134 -7.56 -9.76 11.56
C THR A 134 -7.10 -8.73 12.60
N ASN A 135 -6.84 -7.49 12.20
CA ASN A 135 -6.41 -6.44 13.12
C ASN A 135 -7.52 -6.08 14.11
N LYS A 136 -8.78 -6.04 13.69
CA LYS A 136 -9.93 -5.85 14.61
C LYS A 136 -10.00 -6.91 15.71
N MET A 137 -9.76 -8.18 15.34
CA MET A 137 -9.78 -9.30 16.29
C MET A 137 -8.60 -9.24 17.27
N LEU A 138 -7.42 -8.85 16.80
CA LEU A 138 -6.20 -8.79 17.61
C LEU A 138 -6.14 -7.58 18.53
N ALA A 139 -6.84 -6.51 18.22
CA ALA A 139 -6.73 -5.23 18.91
C ALA A 139 -6.93 -5.28 20.43
N LYS A 140 -7.72 -6.25 20.91
CA LYS A 140 -7.97 -6.49 22.35
C LYS A 140 -6.88 -7.30 23.05
N GLU A 141 -6.03 -7.96 22.28
CA GLU A 141 -5.09 -8.97 22.77
C GLU A 141 -3.63 -8.46 22.73
N VAL A 142 -3.39 -7.32 22.04
CA VAL A 142 -2.04 -6.75 21.86
C VAL A 142 -1.75 -5.60 22.80
N ASP A 143 -0.46 -5.36 23.07
CA ASP A 143 -0.03 -4.23 23.92
C ASP A 143 -0.32 -2.87 23.26
N LYS A 144 -0.24 -2.76 21.90
CA LYS A 144 -0.51 -1.49 21.20
C LYS A 144 -0.99 -1.72 19.76
N VAL A 145 -1.93 -0.89 19.32
CA VAL A 145 -2.39 -0.80 17.93
C VAL A 145 -1.87 0.49 17.30
N MET A 146 -1.02 0.37 16.29
CA MET A 146 -0.50 1.49 15.53
C MET A 146 -1.42 1.76 14.34
N LEU A 147 -1.90 2.98 14.18
CA LEU A 147 -2.83 3.38 13.13
C LEU A 147 -2.15 4.32 12.15
N ALA A 148 -2.25 4.02 10.87
CA ALA A 148 -1.81 4.93 9.82
C ALA A 148 -2.77 6.12 9.68
N VAL A 149 -4.07 5.89 9.82
CA VAL A 149 -5.13 6.88 9.67
C VAL A 149 -5.87 7.01 11.00
N PRO A 150 -5.96 8.21 11.58
CA PRO A 150 -6.63 8.42 12.89
C PRO A 150 -8.07 7.91 12.92
N ASP A 151 -8.80 8.10 11.82
CA ASP A 151 -10.20 7.71 11.66
C ASP A 151 -10.45 6.20 11.76
N ALA A 152 -9.41 5.38 11.52
CA ALA A 152 -9.51 3.93 11.68
C ALA A 152 -9.91 3.53 13.12
N LYS A 153 -9.54 4.34 14.12
CA LYS A 153 -9.83 4.09 15.54
C LYS A 153 -11.32 3.82 15.82
N LYS A 154 -12.22 4.50 15.12
CA LYS A 154 -13.69 4.37 15.31
C LYS A 154 -14.24 2.97 14.95
N HIS A 155 -13.48 2.18 14.21
CA HIS A 155 -13.86 0.84 13.76
C HIS A 155 -13.28 -0.29 14.62
N PHE A 156 -12.53 0.06 15.66
CA PHE A 156 -11.98 -0.87 16.63
C PHE A 156 -12.77 -0.87 17.96
N ASP A 157 -12.48 -1.86 18.81
CA ASP A 157 -12.95 -1.85 20.18
C ASP A 157 -12.34 -0.69 20.97
N LYS A 158 -13.16 -0.01 21.76
CA LYS A 158 -12.74 1.14 22.58
C LYS A 158 -11.70 0.81 23.66
N LYS A 159 -11.56 -0.48 24.03
CA LYS A 159 -10.60 -0.95 25.04
C LYS A 159 -9.18 -1.11 24.50
N ALA A 160 -8.99 -1.12 23.20
CA ALA A 160 -7.66 -1.23 22.61
C ALA A 160 -6.84 0.04 22.86
N ASP A 161 -5.54 -0.12 23.04
CA ASP A 161 -4.60 0.99 23.20
C ASP A 161 -4.01 1.40 21.85
N PHE A 162 -4.16 2.66 21.46
CA PHE A 162 -3.86 3.16 20.13
C PHE A 162 -2.74 4.19 20.12
N ALA A 163 -1.95 4.15 19.04
CA ALA A 163 -1.02 5.21 18.67
C ALA A 163 -1.19 5.55 17.19
N VAL A 164 -1.29 6.83 16.85
CA VAL A 164 -1.30 7.28 15.45
C VAL A 164 0.14 7.44 14.99
N THR A 165 0.55 6.57 14.06
CA THR A 165 1.93 6.51 13.57
C THR A 165 2.09 6.92 12.11
N GLY A 166 1.04 6.84 11.31
CA GLY A 166 1.17 6.91 9.86
C GLY A 166 1.63 5.57 9.26
N ASN A 167 1.68 5.51 7.93
CA ASN A 167 2.28 4.40 7.21
C ASN A 167 3.78 4.61 7.02
N PRO A 168 4.60 3.56 7.09
CA PRO A 168 6.01 3.66 6.76
C PRO A 168 6.17 3.99 5.27
N VAL A 169 6.69 5.17 4.97
CA VAL A 169 6.99 5.65 3.62
C VAL A 169 8.47 5.41 3.33
N ARG A 170 8.78 5.04 2.09
CA ARG A 170 10.15 4.80 1.65
C ARG A 170 10.97 6.10 1.75
N SER A 171 12.20 6.02 2.29
CA SER A 171 13.07 7.20 2.47
C SER A 171 13.30 7.96 1.15
N LYS A 172 13.46 7.25 0.02
CA LYS A 172 13.61 7.86 -1.31
C LYS A 172 12.44 8.76 -1.71
N ILE A 173 11.21 8.42 -1.28
CA ILE A 173 10.03 9.27 -1.49
C ILE A 173 10.14 10.57 -0.68
N LEU A 174 10.56 10.47 0.59
CA LEU A 174 10.65 11.62 1.48
C LEU A 174 11.73 12.63 1.07
N THR A 175 12.77 12.16 0.38
CA THR A 175 13.90 12.99 -0.08
C THR A 175 13.82 13.36 -1.57
N ALA A 176 12.79 12.88 -2.28
CA ALA A 176 12.68 13.12 -3.73
C ALA A 176 12.36 14.60 -4.02
N ASN A 177 13.15 15.16 -4.94
CA ASN A 177 13.02 16.55 -5.40
C ASN A 177 12.37 16.58 -6.79
N ARG A 178 11.42 17.49 -7.00
CA ARG A 178 10.67 17.59 -8.26
C ARG A 178 11.56 17.99 -9.44
N GLU A 179 12.44 18.96 -9.26
CA GLU A 179 13.29 19.50 -10.34
C GLU A 179 14.33 18.44 -10.77
N GLU A 180 14.99 17.81 -9.81
CA GLU A 180 15.93 16.71 -10.06
C GLU A 180 15.24 15.53 -10.75
N ALA A 181 14.03 15.18 -10.32
CA ALA A 181 13.25 14.10 -10.89
C ALA A 181 12.86 14.40 -12.35
N ARG A 182 12.41 15.62 -12.64
CA ARG A 182 12.08 16.05 -14.02
C ARG A 182 13.31 16.05 -14.93
N ALA A 183 14.44 16.57 -14.47
CA ALA A 183 15.69 16.53 -15.20
C ALA A 183 16.14 15.09 -15.49
N LYS A 184 16.04 14.19 -14.50
CA LYS A 184 16.40 12.77 -14.66
C LYS A 184 15.52 12.04 -15.67
N LEU A 185 14.23 12.38 -15.75
CA LEU A 185 13.30 11.80 -16.72
C LEU A 185 13.37 12.45 -18.10
N GLY A 186 14.09 13.57 -18.24
CA GLY A 186 14.16 14.33 -19.49
C GLY A 186 12.84 14.99 -19.89
N VAL A 187 11.96 15.24 -18.90
CA VAL A 187 10.66 15.87 -19.16
C VAL A 187 10.79 17.39 -19.17
N ASP A 188 10.06 18.06 -20.08
CA ASP A 188 10.02 19.51 -20.25
C ASP A 188 9.01 20.20 -19.31
N GLU A 189 8.63 21.46 -19.60
CA GLU A 189 7.75 22.26 -18.75
C GLU A 189 6.27 21.83 -18.78
N ARG A 190 5.88 20.96 -19.71
CA ARG A 190 4.50 20.46 -19.79
C ARG A 190 4.10 19.72 -18.50
N PRO A 191 2.81 19.74 -18.12
CA PRO A 191 2.34 18.96 -16.99
C PRO A 191 2.60 17.47 -17.18
N VAL A 192 3.09 16.80 -16.13
CA VAL A 192 3.36 15.36 -16.10
C VAL A 192 2.22 14.62 -15.40
N VAL A 193 1.58 13.70 -16.10
CA VAL A 193 0.59 12.80 -15.57
C VAL A 193 1.23 11.43 -15.32
N LEU A 194 1.17 10.96 -14.09
CA LEU A 194 1.60 9.62 -13.72
C LEU A 194 0.38 8.74 -13.50
N SER A 195 0.28 7.60 -14.19
CA SER A 195 -0.83 6.67 -13.99
C SER A 195 -0.38 5.22 -13.83
N PHE A 196 -1.02 4.47 -12.93
CA PHE A 196 -0.71 3.06 -12.68
C PHE A 196 -1.82 2.32 -11.91
N GLY A 197 -1.92 1.01 -12.18
CA GLY A 197 -2.89 0.13 -11.52
C GLY A 197 -2.31 -0.80 -10.44
N GLY A 198 -1.01 -0.63 -10.11
CA GLY A 198 -0.23 -1.55 -9.27
C GLY A 198 0.59 -2.55 -10.09
N SER A 199 1.41 -3.39 -9.43
CA SER A 199 2.39 -4.28 -10.07
C SER A 199 1.80 -5.28 -11.07
N LEU A 200 0.59 -5.77 -10.82
CA LEU A 200 -0.12 -6.67 -11.73
C LEU A 200 -0.86 -5.92 -12.83
N GLY A 201 -1.03 -4.61 -12.69
CA GLY A 201 -1.89 -3.80 -13.51
C GLY A 201 -3.35 -3.84 -13.06
N ALA A 202 -4.16 -2.92 -13.59
CA ALA A 202 -5.60 -2.89 -13.38
C ALA A 202 -6.27 -2.61 -14.73
N ARG A 203 -6.92 -3.62 -15.30
CA ARG A 203 -7.51 -3.54 -16.65
C ARG A 203 -8.38 -2.30 -16.81
N LYS A 204 -9.27 -2.02 -15.87
CA LYS A 204 -10.15 -0.87 -15.91
C LYS A 204 -9.40 0.47 -15.87
N ILE A 205 -8.32 0.57 -15.11
CA ILE A 205 -7.48 1.78 -15.12
C ILE A 205 -6.81 1.92 -16.49
N ASN A 206 -6.21 0.85 -17.01
CA ASN A 206 -5.56 0.87 -18.32
C ASN A 206 -6.57 1.29 -19.42
N GLU A 207 -7.75 0.67 -19.46
CA GLU A 207 -8.82 1.06 -20.40
C GLU A 207 -9.24 2.53 -20.21
N GLY A 208 -9.40 2.99 -18.97
CA GLY A 208 -9.82 4.35 -18.66
C GLY A 208 -8.79 5.42 -19.01
N VAL A 209 -7.49 5.15 -18.81
CA VAL A 209 -6.44 6.13 -19.13
C VAL A 209 -6.05 6.12 -20.62
N ALA A 210 -6.42 5.08 -21.38
CA ALA A 210 -6.02 4.94 -22.78
C ALA A 210 -6.45 6.14 -23.64
N ASP A 211 -7.66 6.70 -23.43
CA ASP A 211 -8.13 7.86 -24.17
C ASP A 211 -7.33 9.13 -23.83
N LEU A 212 -6.98 9.33 -22.56
CA LEU A 212 -6.16 10.45 -22.11
C LEU A 212 -4.74 10.36 -22.68
N ILE A 213 -4.13 9.17 -22.65
CA ILE A 213 -2.77 8.92 -23.16
C ILE A 213 -2.74 9.09 -24.68
N ALA A 214 -3.69 8.48 -25.40
CA ALA A 214 -3.74 8.60 -26.86
C ALA A 214 -3.90 10.06 -27.30
N ARG A 215 -4.77 10.81 -26.63
CA ARG A 215 -4.93 12.24 -26.90
C ARG A 215 -3.65 13.02 -26.59
N SER A 216 -3.00 12.74 -25.46
CA SER A 216 -1.74 13.41 -25.09
C SER A 216 -0.63 13.14 -26.10
N GLY A 217 -0.56 11.92 -26.67
CA GLY A 217 0.38 11.56 -27.72
C GLY A 217 0.12 12.27 -29.05
N ILE A 218 -1.14 12.69 -29.32
CA ILE A 218 -1.52 13.39 -30.55
C ILE A 218 -1.37 14.90 -30.40
N ASP A 219 -1.88 15.50 -29.30
CA ASP A 219 -1.90 16.96 -29.11
C ASP A 219 -0.71 17.51 -28.33
N GLY A 220 0.09 16.65 -27.71
CA GLY A 220 1.31 17.00 -26.99
C GLY A 220 1.12 17.84 -25.72
N ARG A 221 -0.12 18.01 -25.22
CA ARG A 221 -0.40 18.92 -24.10
C ARG A 221 0.17 18.45 -22.76
N TYR A 222 0.24 17.15 -22.55
CA TYR A 222 0.74 16.56 -21.31
C TYR A 222 1.88 15.58 -21.62
N GLN A 223 2.80 15.45 -20.70
CA GLN A 223 3.68 14.29 -20.63
C GLN A 223 3.01 13.21 -19.81
N HIS A 224 3.05 11.96 -20.26
CA HIS A 224 2.37 10.89 -19.56
C HIS A 224 3.30 9.72 -19.29
N ILE A 225 3.45 9.36 -18.01
CA ILE A 225 4.16 8.17 -17.56
C ILE A 225 3.10 7.15 -17.12
N HIS A 226 3.06 5.98 -17.75
CA HIS A 226 2.09 4.95 -17.42
C HIS A 226 2.71 3.58 -17.22
N ALA A 227 2.31 2.89 -16.11
CA ALA A 227 2.62 1.49 -15.90
C ALA A 227 1.38 0.63 -16.08
N TYR A 228 1.37 -0.19 -17.17
CA TYR A 228 0.24 -1.06 -17.47
C TYR A 228 0.22 -2.35 -16.65
N GLY A 229 1.33 -2.73 -16.01
CA GLY A 229 1.45 -3.90 -15.14
C GLY A 229 1.55 -5.23 -15.88
N LYS A 230 1.93 -6.28 -15.14
CA LYS A 230 2.22 -7.62 -15.68
C LYS A 230 1.14 -8.18 -16.63
N TYR A 231 -0.14 -7.92 -16.34
CA TYR A 231 -1.25 -8.44 -17.14
C TYR A 231 -1.77 -7.44 -18.19
N GLY A 232 -1.09 -6.30 -18.36
CA GLY A 232 -1.47 -5.23 -19.28
C GLY A 232 -0.72 -5.23 -20.61
N LYS A 233 -0.06 -6.31 -21.04
CA LYS A 233 0.75 -6.38 -22.28
C LYS A 233 0.01 -6.03 -23.55
N TRP A 234 -1.31 -6.06 -23.53
CA TRP A 234 -2.21 -5.63 -24.61
C TRP A 234 -2.35 -4.11 -24.74
N PHE A 235 -1.87 -3.35 -23.75
CA PHE A 235 -2.10 -1.91 -23.64
C PHE A 235 -1.47 -1.08 -24.79
N PRO A 236 -0.22 -1.35 -25.21
CA PRO A 236 0.36 -0.66 -26.37
C PRO A 236 -0.46 -0.84 -27.67
N ASP A 237 -1.00 -2.04 -27.90
CA ASP A 237 -1.86 -2.31 -29.06
C ASP A 237 -3.16 -1.48 -28.99
N LEU A 238 -3.77 -1.37 -27.80
CA LEU A 238 -4.95 -0.52 -27.60
C LEU A 238 -4.65 0.96 -27.92
N LEU A 239 -3.47 1.48 -27.56
CA LEU A 239 -3.09 2.85 -27.88
C LEU A 239 -2.96 3.05 -29.40
N LYS A 240 -2.38 2.06 -30.10
CA LYS A 240 -2.29 2.07 -31.56
C LYS A 240 -3.68 2.04 -32.22
N GLU A 241 -4.61 1.23 -31.72
CA GLU A 241 -6.02 1.20 -32.18
C GLU A 241 -6.71 2.56 -32.01
N LYS A 242 -6.29 3.34 -30.98
CA LYS A 242 -6.77 4.72 -30.73
C LYS A 242 -6.03 5.78 -31.54
N GLY A 243 -5.18 5.38 -32.48
CA GLY A 243 -4.45 6.29 -33.37
C GLY A 243 -3.21 6.93 -32.75
N CYS A 244 -2.74 6.41 -31.60
CA CYS A 244 -1.51 6.87 -30.97
C CYS A 244 -0.32 5.99 -31.39
N GLU A 245 0.61 6.57 -32.11
CA GLU A 245 1.86 5.92 -32.52
C GLU A 245 2.95 6.24 -31.48
N LEU A 246 3.21 5.27 -30.58
CA LEU A 246 4.15 5.47 -29.47
C LEU A 246 5.57 5.86 -29.92
N GLU A 247 6.00 5.39 -31.07
CA GLU A 247 7.31 5.69 -31.67
C GLU A 247 7.48 7.15 -32.11
N LYS A 248 6.36 7.85 -32.29
CA LYS A 248 6.32 9.27 -32.68
C LYS A 248 5.98 10.22 -31.52
N ALA A 249 5.57 9.68 -30.39
CA ALA A 249 5.11 10.45 -29.24
C ALA A 249 6.24 10.55 -28.20
N ASP A 250 7.04 11.59 -28.29
CA ASP A 250 8.18 11.88 -27.40
C ASP A 250 7.78 12.25 -25.96
N ASN A 251 6.49 12.54 -25.76
CA ASN A 251 5.90 12.91 -24.48
C ASN A 251 5.27 11.72 -23.70
N LEU A 252 5.40 10.52 -24.23
CA LEU A 252 4.81 9.31 -23.60
C LEU A 252 5.89 8.34 -23.14
N ASP A 253 5.82 7.93 -21.89
CA ASP A 253 6.66 6.89 -21.29
C ASP A 253 5.77 5.74 -20.80
N ILE A 254 5.64 4.70 -21.62
CA ILE A 254 4.72 3.57 -21.41
C ILE A 254 5.52 2.33 -21.03
N ARG A 255 5.37 1.88 -19.79
CA ARG A 255 6.17 0.78 -19.20
C ARG A 255 5.29 -0.37 -18.70
N GLU A 256 5.85 -1.58 -18.64
CA GLU A 256 5.21 -2.68 -17.91
C GLU A 256 5.23 -2.39 -16.40
N PHE A 257 6.38 -1.89 -15.88
CA PHE A 257 6.58 -1.62 -14.47
C PHE A 257 7.48 -0.39 -14.26
N ILE A 258 7.17 0.40 -13.23
CA ILE A 258 7.98 1.56 -12.82
C ILE A 258 8.88 1.15 -11.64
N ASN A 259 10.19 1.06 -11.86
CA ASN A 259 11.17 0.73 -10.83
C ASN A 259 11.61 1.96 -10.02
N ASP A 260 11.55 3.11 -10.63
CA ASP A 260 11.93 4.43 -10.13
C ASP A 260 10.70 5.28 -9.73
N MET A 261 9.76 4.64 -9.03
CA MET A 261 8.48 5.27 -8.64
C MET A 261 8.68 6.57 -7.82
N ASP A 262 9.74 6.64 -7.03
CA ASP A 262 10.13 7.85 -6.29
C ASP A 262 10.40 9.04 -7.24
N VAL A 263 11.09 8.79 -8.35
CA VAL A 263 11.39 9.80 -9.37
C VAL A 263 10.11 10.16 -10.13
N CYS A 264 9.39 9.17 -10.66
CA CYS A 264 8.17 9.42 -11.43
C CYS A 264 7.10 10.15 -10.62
N MET A 265 6.92 9.77 -9.35
CA MET A 265 5.96 10.41 -8.46
C MET A 265 6.38 11.83 -8.08
N ALA A 266 7.68 12.08 -7.86
CA ALA A 266 8.20 13.42 -7.59
C ALA A 266 8.02 14.37 -8.79
N ALA A 267 8.24 13.87 -10.02
CA ALA A 267 8.08 14.66 -11.25
C ALA A 267 6.61 14.96 -11.59
N ALA A 268 5.67 14.12 -11.17
CA ALA A 268 4.27 14.23 -11.54
C ALA A 268 3.57 15.49 -11.00
N ASP A 269 2.68 16.05 -11.80
CA ASP A 269 1.75 17.12 -11.42
C ASP A 269 0.37 16.55 -11.08
N LEU A 270 0.01 15.40 -11.66
CA LEU A 270 -1.21 14.67 -11.36
C LEU A 270 -0.92 13.16 -11.28
N VAL A 271 -1.45 12.48 -10.26
CA VAL A 271 -1.34 11.03 -10.11
C VAL A 271 -2.71 10.39 -10.29
N ILE A 272 -2.80 9.36 -11.16
CA ILE A 272 -4.02 8.56 -11.38
C ILE A 272 -3.72 7.12 -10.98
N CYS A 273 -4.34 6.63 -9.90
CA CYS A 273 -3.97 5.31 -9.38
C CYS A 273 -5.06 4.65 -8.51
N ARG A 274 -4.80 3.40 -8.11
CA ARG A 274 -5.56 2.72 -7.05
C ARG A 274 -5.35 3.41 -5.70
N ALA A 275 -6.34 3.32 -4.80
CA ALA A 275 -6.27 3.88 -3.46
C ALA A 275 -5.64 2.89 -2.43
N GLY A 276 -4.47 2.35 -2.75
CA GLY A 276 -3.69 1.55 -1.82
C GLY A 276 -3.07 2.41 -0.72
N ALA A 277 -3.17 2.00 0.53
CA ALA A 277 -2.80 2.82 1.70
C ALA A 277 -1.38 3.38 1.64
N ILE A 278 -0.39 2.58 1.22
CA ILE A 278 1.01 3.03 1.12
C ILE A 278 1.16 4.08 0.01
N THR A 279 0.56 3.83 -1.17
CA THR A 279 0.57 4.79 -2.28
C THR A 279 -0.04 6.14 -1.88
N LEU A 280 -1.15 6.11 -1.12
CA LEU A 280 -1.76 7.35 -0.63
C LEU A 280 -0.85 8.10 0.35
N SER A 281 -0.15 7.38 1.22
CA SER A 281 0.84 8.01 2.12
C SER A 281 2.02 8.62 1.35
N GLU A 282 2.45 8.02 0.26
CA GLU A 282 3.48 8.57 -0.63
C GLU A 282 2.96 9.82 -1.38
N ILE A 283 1.73 9.78 -1.87
CA ILE A 283 1.03 10.93 -2.48
C ILE A 283 0.93 12.10 -1.49
N GLN A 284 0.53 11.82 -0.26
CA GLN A 284 0.45 12.83 0.81
C GLN A 284 1.83 13.41 1.14
N ALA A 285 2.85 12.57 1.30
CA ALA A 285 4.20 13.02 1.64
C ALA A 285 4.81 13.94 0.57
N LEU A 286 4.58 13.65 -0.70
CA LEU A 286 5.02 14.50 -1.82
C LEU A 286 4.06 15.66 -2.13
N GLY A 287 2.85 15.65 -1.54
CA GLY A 287 1.83 16.65 -1.84
C GLY A 287 1.38 16.59 -3.28
N LYS A 288 1.01 15.42 -3.78
CA LYS A 288 0.58 15.25 -5.17
C LYS A 288 -0.93 15.30 -5.31
N PRO A 289 -1.46 16.14 -6.21
CA PRO A 289 -2.85 16.04 -6.63
C PRO A 289 -3.13 14.66 -7.22
N ALA A 290 -4.28 14.06 -6.92
CA ALA A 290 -4.59 12.72 -7.38
C ALA A 290 -6.05 12.53 -7.80
N ILE A 291 -6.26 11.69 -8.82
CA ILE A 291 -7.54 11.07 -9.13
C ILE A 291 -7.46 9.60 -8.71
N LEU A 292 -8.23 9.24 -7.71
CA LEU A 292 -8.19 7.92 -7.11
C LEU A 292 -9.27 7.01 -7.68
N ILE A 293 -8.89 5.80 -8.07
CA ILE A 293 -9.78 4.79 -8.63
C ILE A 293 -9.74 3.56 -7.74
N PRO A 294 -10.57 3.51 -6.67
CA PRO A 294 -10.57 2.40 -5.73
C PRO A 294 -10.87 1.06 -6.40
N SER A 295 -10.17 0.00 -6.00
CA SER A 295 -10.48 -1.34 -6.45
C SER A 295 -11.74 -1.86 -5.73
N PRO A 296 -12.76 -2.36 -6.44
CA PRO A 296 -13.93 -2.99 -5.82
C PRO A 296 -13.62 -4.41 -5.30
N ASN A 297 -12.49 -5.00 -5.71
CA ASN A 297 -12.13 -6.39 -5.44
C ASN A 297 -11.27 -6.55 -4.18
N VAL A 298 -11.41 -5.66 -3.21
CA VAL A 298 -10.67 -5.70 -1.95
C VAL A 298 -11.59 -5.97 -0.77
N ALA A 299 -11.02 -6.52 0.32
CA ALA A 299 -11.78 -6.80 1.53
C ALA A 299 -12.34 -5.50 2.13
N GLU A 300 -13.61 -5.56 2.63
CA GLU A 300 -14.25 -4.46 3.36
C GLU A 300 -14.24 -3.11 2.60
N ASN A 301 -14.11 -3.14 1.27
CA ASN A 301 -14.03 -1.94 0.41
C ASN A 301 -13.00 -0.91 0.92
N HIS A 302 -11.90 -1.38 1.55
CA HIS A 302 -10.96 -0.50 2.25
C HIS A 302 -10.32 0.55 1.33
N GLN A 303 -10.15 0.28 0.02
CA GLN A 303 -9.62 1.29 -0.89
C GLN A 303 -10.57 2.48 -1.09
N TYR A 304 -11.87 2.25 -1.09
CA TYR A 304 -12.85 3.34 -1.12
C TYR A 304 -12.74 4.22 0.13
N HIS A 305 -12.67 3.59 1.31
CA HIS A 305 -12.48 4.33 2.56
C HIS A 305 -11.16 5.10 2.61
N ASN A 306 -10.09 4.52 2.11
CA ASN A 306 -8.80 5.19 1.98
C ASN A 306 -8.90 6.42 1.05
N ALA A 307 -9.53 6.26 -0.13
CA ALA A 307 -9.73 7.37 -1.06
C ALA A 307 -10.55 8.49 -0.43
N MET A 308 -11.66 8.14 0.23
CA MET A 308 -12.55 9.12 0.87
C MET A 308 -11.85 9.92 1.98
N ALA A 309 -10.87 9.36 2.67
CA ALA A 309 -10.06 10.11 3.64
C ALA A 309 -9.33 11.31 2.99
N LEU A 310 -8.79 11.13 1.77
CA LEU A 310 -8.14 12.22 1.03
C LEU A 310 -9.15 13.16 0.36
N VAL A 311 -10.24 12.60 -0.18
CA VAL A 311 -11.31 13.39 -0.82
C VAL A 311 -11.96 14.33 0.19
N ASN A 312 -12.29 13.83 1.38
CA ASN A 312 -12.89 14.64 2.46
C ASN A 312 -11.93 15.72 2.98
N ALA A 313 -10.63 15.52 2.84
CA ALA A 313 -9.62 16.51 3.15
C ALA A 313 -9.36 17.50 2.00
N GLY A 314 -10.06 17.38 0.86
CA GLY A 314 -9.82 18.18 -0.34
C GLY A 314 -8.45 17.95 -0.98
N ALA A 315 -7.88 16.74 -0.80
CA ALA A 315 -6.54 16.38 -1.25
C ALA A 315 -6.53 15.50 -2.52
N ALA A 316 -7.68 14.96 -2.92
CA ALA A 316 -7.83 14.12 -4.11
C ALA A 316 -9.26 14.18 -4.66
N ASP A 317 -9.40 13.78 -5.92
CA ASP A 317 -10.69 13.45 -6.51
C ASP A 317 -10.84 11.92 -6.63
N ILE A 318 -12.08 11.43 -6.83
CA ILE A 318 -12.38 10.01 -6.91
C ILE A 318 -13.24 9.70 -8.13
N ILE A 319 -12.99 8.53 -8.74
CA ILE A 319 -13.90 7.88 -9.69
C ILE A 319 -14.05 6.43 -9.24
N GLU A 320 -15.26 6.00 -8.90
CA GLU A 320 -15.50 4.58 -8.66
C GLU A 320 -15.32 3.78 -9.95
N GLU A 321 -14.74 2.56 -9.86
CA GLU A 321 -14.42 1.77 -11.06
C GLU A 321 -15.63 1.50 -11.96
N LYS A 322 -16.84 1.40 -11.39
CA LYS A 322 -18.09 1.21 -12.15
C LYS A 322 -18.46 2.40 -13.04
N ASP A 323 -18.05 3.61 -12.64
CA ASP A 323 -18.33 4.88 -13.32
C ASP A 323 -17.17 5.34 -14.22
N LEU A 324 -16.05 4.59 -14.18
CA LEU A 324 -14.85 4.94 -14.93
C LEU A 324 -15.05 4.79 -16.43
N THR A 325 -14.98 5.91 -17.12
CA THR A 325 -14.89 6.00 -18.58
C THR A 325 -13.72 6.90 -18.97
N GLY A 326 -13.13 6.67 -20.15
CA GLY A 326 -12.04 7.53 -20.65
C GLY A 326 -12.45 9.00 -20.73
N ARG A 327 -13.70 9.27 -21.17
CA ARG A 327 -14.25 10.64 -21.24
C ARG A 327 -14.31 11.30 -19.87
N LEU A 328 -14.83 10.63 -18.84
CA LEU A 328 -14.93 11.19 -17.49
C LEU A 328 -13.56 11.45 -16.90
N LEU A 329 -12.63 10.49 -17.09
CA LEU A 329 -11.26 10.62 -16.61
C LEU A 329 -10.54 11.81 -17.28
N MET A 330 -10.64 11.93 -18.62
CA MET A 330 -10.09 13.08 -19.36
C MET A 330 -10.65 14.41 -18.83
N GLN A 331 -11.98 14.51 -18.68
CA GLN A 331 -12.61 15.72 -18.18
C GLN A 331 -12.10 16.10 -16.79
N LYS A 332 -11.97 15.15 -15.87
CA LYS A 332 -11.43 15.42 -14.52
C LYS A 332 -9.95 15.81 -14.55
N ALA A 333 -9.14 15.11 -15.34
CA ALA A 333 -7.71 15.44 -15.50
C ALA A 333 -7.52 16.83 -16.10
N ASP A 334 -8.24 17.16 -17.19
CA ASP A 334 -8.21 18.48 -17.80
C ASP A 334 -8.62 19.59 -16.83
N ASN A 335 -9.71 19.39 -16.08
CA ASN A 335 -10.20 20.36 -15.09
C ASN A 335 -9.20 20.62 -13.95
N MET A 336 -8.40 19.60 -13.58
CA MET A 336 -7.35 19.77 -12.58
C MET A 336 -6.11 20.44 -13.17
N LEU A 337 -5.63 19.96 -14.33
CA LEU A 337 -4.39 20.44 -14.95
C LEU A 337 -4.51 21.84 -15.55
N SER A 338 -5.69 22.27 -15.97
CA SER A 338 -5.94 23.63 -16.48
C SER A 338 -6.12 24.69 -15.39
N ASN A 339 -6.16 24.28 -14.12
CA ASN A 339 -6.35 25.20 -12.99
C ASN A 339 -5.19 25.07 -11.98
N PRO A 340 -4.10 25.84 -12.14
CA PRO A 340 -2.95 25.81 -11.24
C PRO A 340 -3.26 26.09 -9.77
N GLU A 341 -4.23 26.96 -9.49
CA GLU A 341 -4.65 27.29 -8.13
C GLU A 341 -5.29 26.08 -7.45
N LYS A 342 -6.16 25.39 -8.17
CA LYS A 342 -6.80 24.16 -7.71
C LYS A 342 -5.80 23.04 -7.49
N LEU A 343 -4.84 22.86 -8.39
CA LEU A 343 -3.75 21.90 -8.21
C LEU A 343 -2.93 22.22 -6.95
N ALA A 344 -2.58 23.50 -6.75
CA ALA A 344 -1.85 23.94 -5.57
C ALA A 344 -2.64 23.70 -4.27
N GLU A 345 -3.96 23.89 -4.30
CA GLU A 345 -4.84 23.58 -3.16
C GLU A 345 -4.85 22.09 -2.83
N TYR A 346 -5.04 21.20 -3.83
CA TYR A 346 -4.95 19.76 -3.64
C TYR A 346 -3.58 19.35 -3.07
N ALA A 347 -2.50 19.89 -3.61
CA ALA A 347 -1.15 19.61 -3.14
C ALA A 347 -0.93 20.05 -1.69
N LYS A 348 -1.39 21.23 -1.32
CA LYS A 348 -1.35 21.76 0.05
C LYS A 348 -2.12 20.87 1.02
N ASN A 349 -3.34 20.49 0.65
CA ASN A 349 -4.20 19.67 1.47
C ASN A 349 -3.63 18.24 1.64
N ALA A 350 -3.04 17.66 0.58
CA ALA A 350 -2.36 16.38 0.65
C ALA A 350 -1.19 16.43 1.66
N ARG A 351 -0.32 17.45 1.57
CA ARG A 351 0.79 17.63 2.52
C ARG A 351 0.32 17.82 3.96
N LYS A 352 -0.78 18.55 4.16
CA LYS A 352 -1.35 18.80 5.50
C LYS A 352 -1.78 17.52 6.20
N THR A 353 -2.18 16.50 5.43
CA THR A 353 -2.59 15.19 5.97
C THR A 353 -1.44 14.19 6.08
N ALA A 354 -0.25 14.52 5.58
CA ALA A 354 0.90 13.63 5.57
C ALA A 354 1.48 13.42 6.97
N ILE A 355 1.87 12.16 7.24
CA ILE A 355 2.70 11.79 8.39
C ILE A 355 4.04 11.33 7.84
N THR A 356 5.02 12.24 7.79
CA THR A 356 6.32 11.98 7.16
C THR A 356 7.33 11.35 8.11
N ASP A 357 7.10 11.42 9.41
CA ASP A 357 7.89 10.83 10.49
C ASP A 357 7.35 9.47 10.99
N ALA A 358 6.57 8.78 10.16
CA ALA A 358 5.90 7.54 10.52
C ALA A 358 6.86 6.46 11.03
N ASN A 359 8.02 6.29 10.40
CA ASN A 359 9.01 5.31 10.82
C ASN A 359 9.54 5.60 12.23
N GLU A 360 9.80 6.87 12.56
CA GLU A 360 10.24 7.29 13.89
C GLU A 360 9.13 7.06 14.95
N ARG A 361 7.88 7.39 14.60
CA ARG A 361 6.73 7.15 15.52
C ARG A 361 6.54 5.67 15.78
N ILE A 362 6.58 4.82 14.74
CA ILE A 362 6.48 3.36 14.87
C ILE A 362 7.60 2.85 15.80
N TYR A 363 8.83 3.28 15.56
CA TYR A 363 9.97 2.87 16.38
C TYR A 363 9.86 3.34 17.83
N SER A 364 9.36 4.56 18.06
CA SER A 364 9.09 5.09 19.40
C SER A 364 8.03 4.26 20.15
N VAL A 365 6.94 3.86 19.45
CA VAL A 365 5.92 2.97 20.03
C VAL A 365 6.53 1.62 20.42
N ILE A 366 7.36 1.03 19.53
CA ILE A 366 8.04 -0.24 19.80
C ILE A 366 8.94 -0.12 21.04
N LYS A 367 9.73 0.94 21.16
CA LYS A 367 10.57 1.20 22.34
C LYS A 367 9.73 1.33 23.60
N GLY A 368 8.64 2.09 23.53
CA GLY A 368 7.74 2.28 24.69
C GLY A 368 7.11 0.96 25.18
N VAL A 369 6.69 0.09 24.26
CA VAL A 369 6.14 -1.25 24.60
C VAL A 369 7.22 -2.15 25.23
N LEU A 370 8.47 -2.01 24.79
CA LEU A 370 9.61 -2.77 25.35
C LEU A 370 10.18 -2.16 26.65
N GLY A 371 9.71 -0.97 27.06
CA GLY A 371 10.28 -0.25 28.20
C GLY A 371 11.70 0.26 27.97
N LEU A 372 12.08 0.47 26.69
CA LEU A 372 13.37 1.03 26.31
C LEU A 372 13.26 2.56 26.23
N VAL A 373 14.21 3.23 26.86
CA VAL A 373 14.31 4.71 26.82
C VAL A 373 14.84 5.21 25.47
#